data_0e1fb574c4a3b757e30ac8af781f8853
#
_entry.id   0e1fb574c4a3b757e30ac8af781f8853
#
_cell.length_a   1.000
_cell.length_b   1.000
_cell.length_c   1.000
_cell.angle_alpha   90.00
_cell.angle_beta   90.00
_cell.angle_gamma   90.00
#
_symmetry.space_group_name_H-M   'P 1'
#
loop_
_entity.id
_entity.type
_entity.pdbx_description
1 polymer ?
#
loop_
_entity_poly.entity_id
_entity_poly.type
_entity_poly.pdbx_seq_one_letter_code
_entity_poly.pdbx_strand_id
1 'polypeptide(L)'
;MGCFRCTGESSKKSEHQNNNYSNKKNKPDDRAASGALKVNPNVNVKKQSDHDGKEQLESKDDQLALDVKGLNLKEISKDGRTNGDLAKKFTFDELAAVTGNFRSDCCLGEGGFGKVYKGHMEKINQNVAIKQLDLNGCQGIREFVVEVLTLSLVDHPNLVRLIGFCAEGDQRLLVYEYMPLGSLENHLHDLTPDRKVLDWDMRMKIAAGAARGLEYLHDKMKPSVIYRDLKCSNILLGEGYHPKLSDFGLAKVGPSGDKTHVSTRVMGTYGYCAPDYAMTGQLTVKSDIYSFGVVLLELITGRKAIDHTKTAKEQNLVAWARPLFKDRKKFSQMVDPLLQGQYPVRGLYQALAIAAMCLQEQPNMRPVIGDVVTALNYLASQKYDPQIHPVQTSQRSPSPNARSDSDRRQTEGNGPDRETESD
;
A
#
# COMPACT_ATOMS: atom_id res chain seq x y z
N MET A 1 1.31 -4.64 9.14
CA MET A 1 2.36 -5.01 10.12
C MET A 1 3.71 -4.61 9.59
N GLY A 2 4.48 -3.88 10.35
CA GLY A 2 5.88 -3.57 10.06
C GLY A 2 6.15 -2.18 9.51
N CYS A 3 5.98 -1.16 10.33
CA CYS A 3 6.76 0.06 10.20
C CYS A 3 8.20 -0.25 10.62
N PHE A 4 9.17 0.26 9.87
CA PHE A 4 10.59 0.15 10.23
C PHE A 4 10.82 0.70 11.65
N ARG A 5 11.15 -0.19 12.59
CA ARG A 5 11.77 0.15 13.86
C ARG A 5 13.28 0.11 13.65
N CYS A 6 13.95 1.23 13.87
CA CYS A 6 15.38 1.24 14.17
C CYS A 6 15.55 0.70 15.59
N THR A 7 16.01 -0.54 15.73
CA THR A 7 16.46 -1.08 17.00
C THR A 7 17.91 -0.72 17.20
N GLY A 8 18.18 0.21 18.11
CA GLY A 8 19.49 0.39 18.71
C GLY A 8 19.63 -0.61 19.85
N GLU A 9 20.46 -1.60 19.68
CA GLU A 9 20.86 -2.51 20.77
C GLU A 9 21.93 -1.85 21.65
N SER A 10 21.61 -1.66 22.91
CA SER A 10 22.58 -1.38 23.97
C SER A 10 23.09 -2.69 24.55
N SER A 11 24.33 -3.04 24.22
CA SER A 11 25.03 -4.17 24.82
C SER A 11 25.50 -3.85 26.24
N LYS A 12 25.11 -4.68 27.20
CA LYS A 12 25.66 -4.76 28.54
C LYS A 12 27.04 -5.47 28.52
N LYS A 13 27.99 -4.86 29.20
CA LYS A 13 29.34 -5.39 29.49
C LYS A 13 29.27 -6.66 30.34
N SER A 14 30.13 -7.63 30.02
CA SER A 14 30.77 -8.51 31.01
C SER A 14 32.22 -8.74 30.62
N GLU A 15 33.11 -8.45 31.56
CA GLU A 15 34.58 -8.66 31.51
C GLU A 15 34.91 -10.14 31.62
N HIS A 16 35.92 -10.65 30.89
CA HIS A 16 37.10 -11.32 31.46
C HIS A 16 38.12 -11.78 30.40
N GLN A 17 39.35 -11.27 30.62
CA GLN A 17 40.69 -11.87 30.54
C GLN A 17 41.24 -12.52 29.26
N ASN A 18 42.30 -11.82 28.78
CA ASN A 18 43.66 -12.26 28.38
C ASN A 18 43.89 -13.65 27.74
N ASN A 19 44.51 -13.67 26.56
CA ASN A 19 45.93 -14.07 26.45
C ASN A 19 46.52 -13.84 25.05
N ASN A 20 47.74 -13.35 25.06
CA ASN A 20 48.72 -13.19 23.99
C ASN A 20 48.98 -14.48 23.19
N TYR A 21 49.26 -14.39 21.89
CA TYR A 21 50.53 -14.84 21.30
C TYR A 21 50.72 -14.31 19.87
N SER A 22 51.93 -13.83 19.66
CA SER A 22 52.52 -13.33 18.43
C SER A 22 52.92 -14.45 17.45
N ASN A 23 52.94 -14.23 16.13
CA ASN A 23 54.13 -14.19 15.28
C ASN A 23 53.88 -14.47 13.79
N LYS A 24 54.47 -13.58 13.00
CA LYS A 24 55.31 -13.74 11.80
C LYS A 24 54.80 -14.34 10.48
N LYS A 25 54.89 -13.43 9.47
CA LYS A 25 55.60 -13.54 8.17
C LYS A 25 55.20 -14.62 7.16
N ASN A 26 54.81 -14.18 5.95
CA ASN A 26 55.65 -14.13 4.75
C ASN A 26 54.82 -13.70 3.51
N LYS A 27 55.41 -12.77 2.73
CA LYS A 27 55.18 -12.53 1.30
C LYS A 27 56.01 -13.55 0.50
N PRO A 28 55.85 -13.77 -0.82
CA PRO A 28 55.98 -12.76 -1.87
C PRO A 28 55.12 -12.95 -3.15
N ASP A 29 55.02 -11.86 -3.92
CA ASP A 29 55.17 -11.62 -5.37
C ASP A 29 54.37 -12.47 -6.38
N ASP A 30 53.79 -11.95 -7.45
CA ASP A 30 54.25 -11.01 -8.48
C ASP A 30 53.19 -10.65 -9.50
N ARG A 31 53.23 -9.38 -10.02
CA ARG A 31 52.97 -8.88 -11.39
C ARG A 31 51.61 -9.09 -12.05
N ALA A 32 51.01 -8.16 -12.75
CA ALA A 32 51.47 -6.91 -13.39
C ALA A 32 50.31 -6.06 -13.90
N ALA A 33 50.52 -4.74 -13.96
CA ALA A 33 50.20 -3.73 -14.95
C ALA A 33 48.71 -3.37 -15.17
N SER A 34 48.24 -2.15 -15.31
CA SER A 34 48.80 -0.77 -15.39
C SER A 34 47.64 0.17 -15.62
N GLY A 35 47.72 1.41 -15.14
CA GLY A 35 46.79 2.46 -15.58
C GLY A 35 46.41 3.46 -14.48
N ALA A 36 47.41 4.22 -13.99
CA ALA A 36 47.18 5.31 -13.06
C ALA A 36 46.89 6.60 -13.81
N LEU A 37 45.79 7.25 -13.51
CA LEU A 37 45.59 8.69 -13.75
C LEU A 37 45.61 9.39 -12.39
N LYS A 38 46.64 10.20 -12.22
CA LYS A 38 46.88 11.09 -11.08
C LYS A 38 45.86 12.24 -11.15
N VAL A 39 45.16 12.49 -10.05
CA VAL A 39 44.50 13.78 -9.80
C VAL A 39 45.00 14.33 -8.49
N ASN A 40 45.47 15.58 -8.56
CA ASN A 40 46.08 16.37 -7.49
C ASN A 40 45.07 16.69 -6.36
N PRO A 41 45.46 16.68 -5.09
CA PRO A 41 44.64 17.19 -4.00
C PRO A 41 45.03 18.63 -3.67
N ASN A 42 44.20 19.59 -4.03
CA ASN A 42 44.11 20.89 -3.36
C ASN A 42 42.90 21.69 -3.88
N VAL A 43 41.78 21.52 -3.22
CA VAL A 43 40.73 22.55 -3.17
C VAL A 43 40.25 22.62 -1.73
N ASN A 44 40.56 23.73 -1.09
CA ASN A 44 40.03 24.16 0.20
C ASN A 44 38.52 24.37 0.09
N VAL A 45 37.72 23.46 0.58
CA VAL A 45 36.29 23.68 0.79
C VAL A 45 36.10 24.10 2.25
N LYS A 46 35.78 25.38 2.42
CA LYS A 46 35.29 25.93 3.70
C LYS A 46 34.06 25.13 4.13
N LYS A 47 34.14 24.48 5.28
CA LYS A 47 32.98 23.98 6.01
C LYS A 47 32.12 25.18 6.40
N GLN A 48 31.04 25.39 5.69
CA GLN A 48 29.93 26.21 6.12
C GLN A 48 28.92 25.30 6.82
N SER A 49 28.59 25.66 8.05
CA SER A 49 27.83 24.87 9.00
C SER A 49 26.38 24.66 8.56
N ASP A 50 25.96 23.40 8.39
CA ASP A 50 24.56 22.97 8.15
C ASP A 50 23.69 23.05 9.42
N HIS A 51 23.92 24.02 10.31
CA HIS A 51 23.12 24.18 11.52
C HIS A 51 21.83 24.97 11.33
N ASP A 52 21.79 25.90 10.35
CA ASP A 52 20.63 26.80 10.19
C ASP A 52 19.40 26.13 9.53
N GLY A 53 19.58 25.02 8.81
CA GLY A 53 18.46 24.29 8.17
C GLY A 53 17.65 23.43 9.13
N LYS A 54 18.25 22.95 10.22
CA LYS A 54 17.58 22.09 11.22
C LYS A 54 16.73 22.90 12.20
N GLU A 55 17.23 24.03 12.66
CA GLU A 55 16.48 24.91 13.59
C GLU A 55 15.25 25.56 12.94
N GLN A 56 15.28 25.89 11.64
CA GLN A 56 14.11 26.41 10.94
C GLN A 56 13.03 25.36 10.64
N LEU A 57 13.38 24.09 10.54
CA LEU A 57 12.38 23.00 10.43
C LEU A 57 11.73 22.71 11.79
N GLU A 58 12.49 22.66 12.87
CA GLU A 58 11.99 22.42 14.23
C GLU A 58 11.07 23.55 14.70
N SER A 59 11.41 24.80 14.44
CA SER A 59 10.58 25.96 14.82
C SER A 59 9.23 26.05 14.07
N LYS A 60 9.14 25.54 12.85
CA LYS A 60 7.86 25.45 12.10
C LYS A 60 6.98 24.33 12.60
N ASP A 61 7.57 23.28 13.12
CA ASP A 61 6.87 22.13 13.67
C ASP A 61 6.30 22.42 15.07
N ASP A 62 7.00 23.20 15.88
CA ASP A 62 6.49 23.73 17.15
C ASP A 62 5.35 24.75 16.94
N GLN A 63 5.41 25.55 15.87
CA GLN A 63 4.32 26.46 15.50
C GLN A 63 3.06 25.69 15.08
N LEU A 64 3.19 24.58 14.34
CA LEU A 64 2.05 23.70 13.99
C LEU A 64 1.41 23.05 15.24
N ALA A 65 2.21 22.70 16.25
CA ALA A 65 1.71 22.16 17.52
C ALA A 65 0.97 23.21 18.37
N LEU A 66 1.38 24.48 18.27
CA LEU A 66 0.68 25.62 18.90
C LEU A 66 -0.61 25.97 18.17
N ASP A 67 -0.65 25.81 16.83
CA ASP A 67 -1.84 26.05 16.00
C ASP A 67 -2.98 25.04 16.30
N VAL A 68 -2.67 23.85 16.82
CA VAL A 68 -3.70 22.88 17.27
C VAL A 68 -4.48 23.41 18.49
N LYS A 69 -3.82 24.12 19.44
CA LYS A 69 -4.51 24.75 20.57
C LYS A 69 -5.38 25.93 20.13
N GLY A 70 -5.03 26.55 19.00
CA GLY A 70 -5.73 27.69 18.40
C GLY A 70 -6.63 27.34 17.21
N LEU A 71 -6.79 26.06 16.83
CA LEU A 71 -7.64 25.64 15.71
C LEU A 71 -9.07 26.14 15.90
N ASN A 72 -9.27 27.39 15.47
CA ASN A 72 -10.56 28.01 15.30
C ASN A 72 -11.06 27.60 13.91
N LEU A 73 -11.68 26.41 13.80
CA LEU A 73 -12.26 25.90 12.55
C LEU A 73 -13.22 26.89 11.88
N LYS A 74 -13.66 27.93 12.60
CA LYS A 74 -14.48 29.02 12.05
C LYS A 74 -13.72 29.91 11.08
N GLU A 75 -12.39 29.98 11.13
CA GLU A 75 -11.60 30.75 10.17
C GLU A 75 -11.39 30.00 8.84
N ILE A 76 -11.48 28.65 8.86
CA ILE A 76 -11.34 27.80 7.67
C ILE A 76 -12.60 27.86 6.80
N SER A 77 -13.74 28.22 7.37
CA SER A 77 -15.07 28.23 6.72
C SER A 77 -15.42 29.51 5.96
N LYS A 78 -14.44 30.29 5.47
CA LYS A 78 -14.71 31.48 4.63
C LYS A 78 -15.38 31.18 3.28
N ASP A 79 -15.55 29.92 2.92
CA ASP A 79 -16.16 29.46 1.64
C ASP A 79 -17.57 28.86 1.79
N GLY A 80 -18.45 29.52 2.53
CA GLY A 80 -19.92 29.31 2.39
C GLY A 80 -20.47 27.94 2.87
N ARG A 81 -19.68 27.10 3.57
CA ARG A 81 -20.19 25.85 4.18
C ARG A 81 -20.97 26.19 5.45
N THR A 82 -22.11 25.53 5.63
CA THR A 82 -22.96 25.72 6.81
C THR A 82 -22.30 25.14 8.05
N ASN A 83 -22.56 25.72 9.23
CA ASN A 83 -22.00 25.32 10.53
C ASN A 83 -22.26 23.84 10.94
N GLY A 84 -22.96 23.06 10.12
CA GLY A 84 -23.27 21.65 10.33
C GLY A 84 -22.24 20.65 9.77
N ASP A 85 -21.37 21.10 8.86
CA ASP A 85 -20.49 20.21 8.07
C ASP A 85 -19.04 20.12 8.58
N LEU A 86 -18.70 20.94 9.59
CA LEU A 86 -17.36 20.94 10.18
C LEU A 86 -17.21 19.86 11.26
N ALA A 87 -15.99 19.28 11.36
CA ALA A 87 -15.66 18.29 12.38
C ALA A 87 -15.94 18.85 13.80
N LYS A 88 -16.70 18.08 14.60
CA LYS A 88 -17.11 18.48 15.96
C LYS A 88 -15.97 18.27 16.95
N LYS A 89 -15.85 19.17 17.93
CA LYS A 89 -14.96 18.97 19.05
C LYS A 89 -15.68 18.18 20.15
N PHE A 90 -15.07 17.09 20.61
CA PHE A 90 -15.54 16.24 21.70
C PHE A 90 -14.60 16.36 22.91
N THR A 91 -15.12 16.11 24.10
CA THR A 91 -14.31 15.93 25.31
C THR A 91 -13.80 14.50 25.39
N PHE A 92 -12.72 14.30 26.17
CA PHE A 92 -12.21 12.94 26.41
C PHE A 92 -13.25 12.07 27.13
N ASP A 93 -13.94 12.62 28.12
CA ASP A 93 -14.98 11.91 28.89
C ASP A 93 -16.15 11.47 28.00
N GLU A 94 -16.60 12.31 27.04
CA GLU A 94 -17.62 11.92 26.07
C GLU A 94 -17.18 10.70 25.25
N LEU A 95 -15.92 10.66 24.79
CA LEU A 95 -15.41 9.54 23.99
C LEU A 95 -15.12 8.30 24.84
N ALA A 96 -14.70 8.48 26.08
CA ALA A 96 -14.55 7.38 27.03
C ALA A 96 -15.91 6.73 27.32
N ALA A 97 -16.96 7.51 27.54
CA ALA A 97 -18.32 6.98 27.74
C ALA A 97 -18.82 6.18 26.53
N VAL A 98 -18.61 6.69 25.31
CA VAL A 98 -19.02 6.05 24.05
C VAL A 98 -18.33 4.70 23.80
N THR A 99 -17.10 4.51 24.29
CA THR A 99 -16.29 3.30 24.15
C THR A 99 -16.29 2.39 25.37
N GLY A 100 -17.10 2.72 26.41
CA GLY A 100 -17.06 2.04 27.71
C GLY A 100 -15.69 2.11 28.37
N ASN A 101 -15.07 3.28 28.33
CA ASN A 101 -13.71 3.55 28.82
C ASN A 101 -12.63 2.77 28.04
N PHE A 102 -12.73 2.78 26.70
CA PHE A 102 -11.78 2.13 25.78
C PHE A 102 -11.58 0.63 26.06
N ARG A 103 -12.68 -0.07 26.32
CA ARG A 103 -12.67 -1.50 26.62
C ARG A 103 -12.05 -2.30 25.46
N SER A 104 -11.37 -3.37 25.80
CA SER A 104 -10.68 -4.24 24.85
C SER A 104 -11.62 -4.94 23.85
N ASP A 105 -12.86 -5.24 24.26
CA ASP A 105 -13.87 -5.83 23.37
C ASP A 105 -14.47 -4.85 22.36
N CYS A 106 -14.28 -3.54 22.57
CA CYS A 106 -14.58 -2.49 21.62
C CYS A 106 -13.41 -2.19 20.66
N CYS A 107 -12.22 -2.80 20.88
CA CYS A 107 -11.04 -2.56 20.04
C CYS A 107 -11.21 -3.19 18.65
N LEU A 108 -11.20 -2.37 17.60
CA LEU A 108 -11.27 -2.79 16.21
C LEU A 108 -9.91 -3.16 15.64
N GLY A 109 -8.83 -2.61 16.20
CA GLY A 109 -7.46 -2.87 15.79
C GLY A 109 -6.46 -1.96 16.47
N GLU A 110 -5.19 -2.38 16.44
CA GLU A 110 -4.04 -1.66 16.96
C GLU A 110 -2.94 -1.64 15.91
N GLY A 111 -2.29 -0.51 15.71
CA GLY A 111 -1.23 -0.33 14.73
C GLY A 111 -0.21 0.71 15.18
N GLY A 112 0.76 1.01 14.32
CA GLY A 112 1.82 1.99 14.60
C GLY A 112 1.33 3.42 14.87
N PHE A 113 0.07 3.71 14.60
CA PHE A 113 -0.58 5.02 14.80
C PHE A 113 -1.52 5.05 16.01
N GLY A 114 -1.59 3.98 16.82
CA GLY A 114 -2.45 3.88 17.99
C GLY A 114 -3.53 2.81 17.86
N LYS A 115 -4.58 2.96 18.64
CA LYS A 115 -5.70 2.01 18.75
C LYS A 115 -6.97 2.60 18.18
N VAL A 116 -7.80 1.76 17.57
CA VAL A 116 -9.12 2.15 17.05
C VAL A 116 -10.19 1.39 17.80
N TYR A 117 -11.20 2.10 18.30
CA TYR A 117 -12.30 1.55 19.07
C TYR A 117 -13.64 1.79 18.38
N LYS A 118 -14.53 0.83 18.48
CA LYS A 118 -15.93 1.00 18.11
C LYS A 118 -16.69 1.65 19.26
N GLY A 119 -17.55 2.61 18.93
CA GLY A 119 -18.45 3.22 19.88
C GLY A 119 -19.83 3.44 19.26
N HIS A 120 -20.83 3.73 20.10
CA HIS A 120 -22.16 4.15 19.67
C HIS A 120 -22.47 5.53 20.23
N MET A 121 -22.69 6.50 19.37
CA MET A 121 -23.07 7.86 19.75
C MET A 121 -24.58 8.03 19.75
N GLU A 122 -25.22 8.01 20.92
CA GLU A 122 -26.67 8.16 21.06
C GLU A 122 -27.18 9.49 20.49
N LYS A 123 -26.44 10.60 20.71
CA LYS A 123 -26.81 11.94 20.23
C LYS A 123 -27.08 12.02 18.71
N ILE A 124 -26.45 11.17 17.93
CA ILE A 124 -26.59 11.10 16.47
C ILE A 124 -27.10 9.73 16.01
N ASN A 125 -27.39 8.83 16.96
CA ASN A 125 -27.82 7.44 16.75
C ASN A 125 -26.96 6.71 15.68
N GLN A 126 -25.64 6.80 15.82
CA GLN A 126 -24.69 6.27 14.85
C GLN A 126 -23.51 5.54 15.52
N ASN A 127 -23.11 4.38 14.94
CA ASN A 127 -21.86 3.75 15.27
C ASN A 127 -20.70 4.58 14.71
N VAL A 128 -19.63 4.70 15.50
CA VAL A 128 -18.43 5.46 15.18
C VAL A 128 -17.18 4.61 15.39
N ALA A 129 -16.10 4.95 14.71
CA ALA A 129 -14.76 4.45 14.96
C ALA A 129 -13.93 5.57 15.58
N ILE A 130 -13.33 5.31 16.75
CA ILE A 130 -12.54 6.29 17.50
C ILE A 130 -11.09 5.84 17.50
N LYS A 131 -10.23 6.59 16.79
CA LYS A 131 -8.78 6.36 16.72
C LYS A 131 -8.10 7.17 17.80
N GLN A 132 -7.52 6.48 18.79
CA GLN A 132 -6.67 7.07 19.81
C GLN A 132 -5.22 7.00 19.37
N LEU A 133 -4.61 8.16 19.13
CA LEU A 133 -3.24 8.24 18.62
C LEU A 133 -2.22 8.02 19.74
N ASP A 134 -1.17 7.25 19.44
CA ASP A 134 -0.01 7.15 20.32
C ASP A 134 0.90 8.38 20.13
N LEU A 135 1.03 9.15 21.20
CA LEU A 135 1.78 10.40 21.23
C LEU A 135 3.25 10.25 21.63
N ASN A 136 3.78 9.04 21.65
CA ASN A 136 5.20 8.82 21.93
C ASN A 136 6.09 9.41 20.83
N GLY A 137 6.01 10.74 20.67
CA GLY A 137 6.82 11.53 19.72
C GLY A 137 6.03 12.62 18.98
N CYS A 138 6.75 13.59 18.41
CA CYS A 138 6.20 14.71 17.61
C CYS A 138 5.46 14.24 16.35
N GLN A 139 5.68 13.01 15.88
CA GLN A 139 5.07 12.46 14.69
C GLN A 139 3.55 12.32 14.82
N GLY A 140 3.06 11.75 15.95
CA GLY A 140 1.63 11.54 16.18
C GLY A 140 0.82 12.83 16.24
N ILE A 141 1.39 13.90 16.83
CA ILE A 141 0.74 15.22 16.86
C ILE A 141 0.60 15.78 15.45
N ARG A 142 1.65 15.65 14.63
CA ARG A 142 1.67 16.14 13.25
C ARG A 142 0.64 15.40 12.38
N GLU A 143 0.54 14.10 12.53
CA GLU A 143 -0.44 13.26 11.84
C GLU A 143 -1.87 13.64 12.24
N PHE A 144 -2.13 13.84 13.54
CA PHE A 144 -3.41 14.31 14.03
C PHE A 144 -3.85 15.62 13.36
N VAL A 145 -2.96 16.62 13.31
CA VAL A 145 -3.27 17.93 12.70
C VAL A 145 -3.58 17.78 11.22
N VAL A 146 -2.72 17.06 10.50
CA VAL A 146 -2.88 16.85 9.05
C VAL A 146 -4.21 16.16 8.77
N GLU A 147 -4.56 15.14 9.55
CA GLU A 147 -5.78 14.37 9.37
C GLU A 147 -7.03 15.20 9.67
N VAL A 148 -7.04 15.96 10.78
CA VAL A 148 -8.13 16.89 11.11
C VAL A 148 -8.31 17.95 10.03
N LEU A 149 -7.24 18.63 9.61
CA LEU A 149 -7.30 19.69 8.61
C LEU A 149 -7.77 19.16 7.26
N THR A 150 -7.19 18.03 6.80
CA THR A 150 -7.53 17.47 5.50
C THR A 150 -8.99 17.02 5.47
N LEU A 151 -9.41 16.18 6.44
CA LEU A 151 -10.75 15.61 6.46
C LEU A 151 -11.86 16.59 6.82
N SER A 152 -11.55 17.73 7.46
CA SER A 152 -12.53 18.80 7.67
C SER A 152 -12.88 19.56 6.38
N LEU A 153 -12.04 19.43 5.33
CA LEU A 153 -12.22 20.09 4.04
C LEU A 153 -12.79 19.19 2.96
N VAL A 154 -12.83 17.86 3.19
CA VAL A 154 -13.27 16.88 2.18
C VAL A 154 -14.66 16.34 2.50
N ASP A 155 -15.47 16.23 1.43
CA ASP A 155 -16.77 15.55 1.45
C ASP A 155 -16.88 14.76 0.14
N HIS A 156 -16.70 13.44 0.22
CA HIS A 156 -16.76 12.58 -0.96
C HIS A 156 -17.17 11.16 -0.58
N PRO A 157 -18.02 10.48 -1.34
CA PRO A 157 -18.53 9.14 -1.00
C PRO A 157 -17.44 8.08 -0.87
N ASN A 158 -16.29 8.24 -1.52
CA ASN A 158 -15.16 7.31 -1.44
C ASN A 158 -14.02 7.78 -0.51
N LEU A 159 -14.28 8.74 0.39
CA LEU A 159 -13.39 9.16 1.46
C LEU A 159 -14.10 8.98 2.80
N VAL A 160 -13.36 8.55 3.83
CA VAL A 160 -13.92 8.39 5.18
C VAL A 160 -14.29 9.74 5.75
N ARG A 161 -15.48 9.84 6.34
CA ARG A 161 -15.95 11.09 6.95
C ARG A 161 -15.43 11.22 8.38
N LEU A 162 -14.77 12.31 8.66
CA LEU A 162 -14.42 12.73 10.02
C LEU A 162 -15.66 13.37 10.68
N ILE A 163 -16.15 12.77 11.75
CA ILE A 163 -17.28 13.29 12.54
C ILE A 163 -16.77 14.36 13.51
N GLY A 164 -15.59 14.14 14.09
CA GLY A 164 -14.99 15.08 15.01
C GLY A 164 -13.68 14.60 15.62
N PHE A 165 -13.21 15.34 16.61
CA PHE A 165 -11.95 15.07 17.27
C PHE A 165 -11.94 15.50 18.75
N CYS A 166 -11.00 14.94 19.53
CA CYS A 166 -10.66 15.42 20.86
C CYS A 166 -9.18 15.79 20.92
N ALA A 167 -8.89 16.95 21.52
CA ALA A 167 -7.54 17.47 21.73
C ALA A 167 -7.46 18.10 23.14
N GLU A 168 -7.57 17.27 24.18
CA GLU A 168 -7.56 17.66 25.59
C GLU A 168 -6.32 17.10 26.28
N GLY A 169 -5.58 17.95 27.02
CA GLY A 169 -4.32 17.55 27.63
C GLY A 169 -3.40 16.89 26.60
N ASP A 170 -2.94 15.70 26.93
CA ASP A 170 -2.12 14.86 26.07
C ASP A 170 -2.95 13.89 25.18
N GLN A 171 -4.28 13.99 25.22
CA GLN A 171 -5.15 13.09 24.45
C GLN A 171 -5.38 13.62 23.03
N ARG A 172 -5.26 12.75 22.03
CA ARG A 172 -5.54 13.04 20.62
C ARG A 172 -6.37 11.91 20.04
N LEU A 173 -7.65 12.17 19.85
CA LEU A 173 -8.60 11.18 19.34
C LEU A 173 -9.30 11.74 18.09
N LEU A 174 -9.51 10.86 17.13
CA LEU A 174 -10.24 11.16 15.90
C LEU A 174 -11.47 10.29 15.84
N VAL A 175 -12.61 10.87 15.50
CA VAL A 175 -13.91 10.21 15.46
C VAL A 175 -14.40 10.13 14.01
N TYR A 176 -14.53 8.93 13.49
CA TYR A 176 -14.94 8.65 12.10
C TYR A 176 -16.28 7.94 12.03
N GLU A 177 -16.89 8.00 10.87
CA GLU A 177 -17.95 7.04 10.54
C GLU A 177 -17.42 5.60 10.68
N TYR A 178 -18.30 4.70 11.15
CA TYR A 178 -17.93 3.30 11.31
C TYR A 178 -18.07 2.53 10.00
N MET A 179 -17.04 1.80 9.61
CA MET A 179 -17.01 0.98 8.41
C MET A 179 -17.16 -0.50 8.79
N PRO A 180 -18.35 -1.09 8.60
CA PRO A 180 -18.70 -2.39 9.21
C PRO A 180 -17.94 -3.58 8.65
N LEU A 181 -17.42 -3.50 7.43
CA LEU A 181 -16.72 -4.62 6.79
C LEU A 181 -15.21 -4.59 7.02
N GLY A 182 -14.68 -3.55 7.68
CA GLY A 182 -13.23 -3.42 7.92
C GLY A 182 -12.46 -3.01 6.67
N SER A 183 -11.20 -3.44 6.55
CA SER A 183 -10.32 -3.05 5.44
C SER A 183 -10.36 -4.03 4.27
N LEU A 184 -9.96 -3.57 3.08
CA LEU A 184 -9.77 -4.42 1.90
C LEU A 184 -8.72 -5.53 2.16
N GLU A 185 -7.69 -5.24 2.97
CA GLU A 185 -6.69 -6.24 3.36
C GLU A 185 -7.32 -7.45 4.03
N ASN A 186 -8.31 -7.23 4.91
CA ASN A 186 -9.04 -8.32 5.58
C ASN A 186 -9.82 -9.22 4.61
N HIS A 187 -10.19 -8.72 3.44
CA HIS A 187 -10.96 -9.45 2.43
C HIS A 187 -10.13 -10.06 1.31
N LEU A 188 -8.84 -9.69 1.23
CA LEU A 188 -7.91 -10.24 0.24
C LEU A 188 -6.88 -11.18 0.87
N HIS A 189 -6.36 -10.82 2.04
CA HIS A 189 -5.16 -11.46 2.59
C HIS A 189 -5.39 -12.16 3.93
N ASP A 190 -6.37 -11.71 4.71
CA ASP A 190 -6.65 -12.25 6.04
C ASP A 190 -8.06 -12.86 6.05
N LEU A 191 -8.29 -13.79 5.10
CA LEU A 191 -9.57 -14.45 4.94
C LEU A 191 -9.83 -15.41 6.12
N THR A 192 -10.92 -15.17 6.83
CA THR A 192 -11.48 -16.10 7.81
C THR A 192 -12.51 -17.03 7.13
N PRO A 193 -12.80 -18.22 7.67
CA PRO A 193 -13.69 -19.18 7.03
C PRO A 193 -15.10 -18.67 6.73
N ASP A 194 -15.56 -17.68 7.48
CA ASP A 194 -16.87 -17.02 7.37
C ASP A 194 -16.88 -15.85 6.38
N ARG A 195 -15.72 -15.41 5.88
CA ARG A 195 -15.65 -14.33 4.90
C ARG A 195 -15.81 -14.83 3.48
N LYS A 196 -16.74 -14.22 2.76
CA LYS A 196 -16.91 -14.46 1.33
C LYS A 196 -15.73 -13.88 0.54
N VAL A 197 -15.17 -14.69 -0.36
CA VAL A 197 -14.18 -14.23 -1.33
C VAL A 197 -14.79 -13.15 -2.23
N LEU A 198 -14.08 -12.04 -2.41
CA LEU A 198 -14.48 -10.99 -3.35
C LEU A 198 -14.42 -11.55 -4.78
N ASP A 199 -15.54 -11.54 -5.48
CA ASP A 199 -15.59 -11.86 -6.89
C ASP A 199 -14.95 -10.77 -7.77
N TRP A 200 -14.80 -11.05 -9.06
CA TRP A 200 -14.18 -10.11 -10.00
C TRP A 200 -14.92 -8.76 -10.06
N ASP A 201 -16.23 -8.79 -10.15
CA ASP A 201 -17.05 -7.58 -10.28
C ASP A 201 -16.91 -6.67 -9.05
N MET A 202 -16.88 -7.29 -7.87
CA MET A 202 -16.67 -6.57 -6.61
C MET A 202 -15.29 -5.96 -6.53
N ARG A 203 -14.25 -6.69 -6.94
CA ARG A 203 -12.87 -6.17 -6.97
C ARG A 203 -12.73 -4.97 -7.89
N MET A 204 -13.35 -4.99 -9.07
CA MET A 204 -13.32 -3.86 -10.01
C MET A 204 -14.12 -2.65 -9.49
N LYS A 205 -15.24 -2.88 -8.80
CA LYS A 205 -16.01 -1.80 -8.15
C LYS A 205 -15.24 -1.15 -7.02
N ILE A 206 -14.54 -1.94 -6.21
CA ILE A 206 -13.67 -1.43 -5.14
C ILE A 206 -12.52 -0.61 -5.75
N ALA A 207 -11.85 -1.12 -6.79
CA ALA A 207 -10.80 -0.38 -7.48
C ALA A 207 -11.30 0.95 -8.05
N ALA A 208 -12.46 0.94 -8.74
CA ALA A 208 -13.05 2.15 -9.30
C ALA A 208 -13.44 3.17 -8.22
N GLY A 209 -14.00 2.72 -7.09
CA GLY A 209 -14.33 3.61 -5.97
C GLY A 209 -13.10 4.22 -5.30
N ALA A 210 -12.07 3.43 -5.04
CA ALA A 210 -10.79 3.93 -4.51
C ALA A 210 -10.15 4.96 -5.46
N ALA A 211 -10.18 4.70 -6.78
CA ALA A 211 -9.68 5.64 -7.78
C ALA A 211 -10.46 6.96 -7.78
N ARG A 212 -11.80 6.93 -7.64
CA ARG A 212 -12.62 8.17 -7.52
C ARG A 212 -12.29 8.97 -6.27
N GLY A 213 -12.05 8.30 -5.13
CA GLY A 213 -11.57 8.98 -3.92
C GLY A 213 -10.24 9.69 -4.16
N LEU A 214 -9.32 9.03 -4.85
CA LEU A 214 -8.01 9.59 -5.19
C LEU A 214 -8.13 10.74 -6.21
N GLU A 215 -9.01 10.62 -7.22
CA GLU A 215 -9.32 11.68 -8.18
C GLU A 215 -9.83 12.95 -7.48
N TYR A 216 -10.70 12.79 -6.48
CA TYR A 216 -11.17 13.93 -5.71
C TYR A 216 -10.02 14.68 -5.04
N LEU A 217 -9.07 13.96 -4.43
CA LEU A 217 -7.91 14.56 -3.77
C LEU A 217 -6.96 15.25 -4.77
N HIS A 218 -6.71 14.65 -5.92
CA HIS A 218 -5.75 15.14 -6.90
C HIS A 218 -6.28 16.27 -7.77
N ASP A 219 -7.54 16.15 -8.25
CA ASP A 219 -8.06 17.01 -9.30
C ASP A 219 -9.14 17.99 -8.81
N LYS A 220 -9.95 17.62 -7.80
CA LYS A 220 -11.06 18.43 -7.33
C LYS A 220 -10.67 19.34 -6.16
N MET A 221 -9.76 18.87 -5.28
CA MET A 221 -9.24 19.72 -4.20
C MET A 221 -8.37 20.85 -4.74
N LYS A 222 -8.51 22.03 -4.14
CA LYS A 222 -7.70 23.22 -4.44
C LYS A 222 -7.16 23.81 -3.14
N PRO A 223 -5.86 23.71 -2.86
CA PRO A 223 -4.82 22.99 -3.62
C PRO A 223 -5.03 21.47 -3.61
N SER A 224 -4.40 20.77 -4.56
CA SER A 224 -4.44 19.30 -4.63
C SER A 224 -3.84 18.68 -3.36
N VAL A 225 -4.30 17.47 -3.02
CA VAL A 225 -3.80 16.71 -1.86
C VAL A 225 -3.17 15.42 -2.34
N ILE A 226 -1.93 15.16 -1.93
CA ILE A 226 -1.22 13.89 -2.16
C ILE A 226 -1.46 12.99 -0.94
N TYR A 227 -2.05 11.83 -1.15
CA TYR A 227 -2.49 10.94 -0.08
C TYR A 227 -1.32 10.21 0.61
N ARG A 228 -0.32 9.77 -0.17
CA ARG A 228 0.99 9.28 0.28
C ARG A 228 1.03 7.88 0.91
N ASP A 229 -0.03 7.37 1.50
CA ASP A 229 -0.07 6.02 2.12
C ASP A 229 -1.23 5.16 1.61
N LEU A 230 -1.40 5.11 0.28
CA LEU A 230 -2.40 4.25 -0.35
C LEU A 230 -1.96 2.78 -0.30
N LYS A 231 -2.77 1.96 0.37
CA LYS A 231 -2.57 0.51 0.58
C LYS A 231 -3.89 -0.18 0.92
N CYS A 232 -3.95 -1.50 0.82
CA CYS A 232 -5.17 -2.25 1.06
C CYS A 232 -5.73 -2.09 2.48
N SER A 233 -4.90 -1.92 3.52
CA SER A 233 -5.37 -1.69 4.89
C SER A 233 -5.99 -0.31 5.10
N ASN A 234 -5.71 0.68 4.23
CA ASN A 234 -6.26 2.03 4.30
C ASN A 234 -7.49 2.22 3.38
N ILE A 235 -7.95 1.18 2.70
CA ILE A 235 -9.23 1.16 1.97
C ILE A 235 -10.23 0.42 2.83
N LEU A 236 -11.14 1.16 3.46
CA LEU A 236 -12.19 0.59 4.29
C LEU A 236 -13.43 0.30 3.47
N LEU A 237 -14.17 -0.73 3.86
CA LEU A 237 -15.36 -1.20 3.16
C LEU A 237 -16.61 -0.99 4.02
N GLY A 238 -17.56 -0.27 3.46
CA GLY A 238 -18.88 -0.05 4.03
C GLY A 238 -19.88 -1.09 3.51
N GLU A 239 -21.16 -0.85 3.78
CA GLU A 239 -22.25 -1.70 3.28
C GLU A 239 -22.19 -1.85 1.75
N GLY A 240 -22.48 -3.05 1.26
CA GLY A 240 -22.38 -3.37 -0.17
C GLY A 240 -20.92 -3.33 -0.70
N TYR A 241 -19.92 -3.42 0.17
CA TYR A 241 -18.49 -3.32 -0.14
C TYR A 241 -18.11 -1.96 -0.74
N HIS A 242 -18.81 -0.88 -0.34
CA HIS A 242 -18.50 0.46 -0.80
C HIS A 242 -17.14 0.92 -0.24
N PRO A 243 -16.12 1.23 -1.10
CA PRO A 243 -14.79 1.56 -0.63
C PRO A 243 -14.66 3.04 -0.24
N LYS A 244 -13.93 3.29 0.85
CA LYS A 244 -13.55 4.63 1.29
C LYS A 244 -12.07 4.65 1.68
N LEU A 245 -11.33 5.66 1.20
CA LEU A 245 -9.96 5.90 1.64
C LEU A 245 -9.97 6.45 3.07
N SER A 246 -9.07 5.96 3.92
CA SER A 246 -8.93 6.31 5.33
C SER A 246 -7.48 6.57 5.70
N ASP A 247 -7.21 7.08 6.90
CA ASP A 247 -5.86 7.38 7.43
C ASP A 247 -5.09 8.42 6.60
N PHE A 248 -5.44 9.70 6.83
CA PHE A 248 -4.86 10.86 6.12
C PHE A 248 -3.67 11.49 6.87
N GLY A 249 -3.17 10.87 7.93
CA GLY A 249 -2.10 11.41 8.78
C GLY A 249 -0.81 11.74 8.03
N LEU A 250 -0.54 11.07 6.90
CA LEU A 250 0.63 11.32 6.06
C LEU A 250 0.35 12.22 4.85
N ALA A 251 -0.87 12.67 4.64
CA ALA A 251 -1.25 13.48 3.49
C ALA A 251 -0.44 14.79 3.40
N LYS A 252 -0.26 15.28 2.19
CA LYS A 252 0.45 16.53 1.92
C LYS A 252 -0.29 17.36 0.89
N VAL A 253 -0.33 18.65 1.12
CA VAL A 253 -0.74 19.61 0.10
C VAL A 253 0.22 19.51 -1.08
N GLY A 254 -0.32 19.37 -2.28
CA GLY A 254 0.44 19.26 -3.51
C GLY A 254 1.21 20.56 -3.84
N PRO A 255 2.09 20.52 -4.84
CA PRO A 255 2.88 21.68 -5.22
C PRO A 255 1.97 22.79 -5.73
N SER A 256 2.34 24.04 -5.41
CA SER A 256 1.64 25.25 -5.84
C SER A 256 2.58 26.19 -6.60
N GLY A 257 2.02 27.05 -7.47
CA GLY A 257 2.78 27.93 -8.35
C GLY A 257 3.63 27.12 -9.33
N ASP A 258 4.89 27.52 -9.52
CA ASP A 258 5.82 26.89 -10.48
C ASP A 258 6.49 25.61 -9.94
N LYS A 259 6.11 25.16 -8.75
CA LYS A 259 6.69 23.93 -8.15
C LYS A 259 6.09 22.68 -8.79
N THR A 260 6.96 21.72 -9.10
CA THR A 260 6.57 20.43 -9.72
C THR A 260 6.38 19.30 -8.70
N HIS A 261 6.90 19.46 -7.48
CA HIS A 261 6.89 18.45 -6.42
C HIS A 261 6.95 19.08 -5.02
N VAL A 262 6.70 18.28 -4.01
CA VAL A 262 6.93 18.61 -2.60
C VAL A 262 8.16 17.85 -2.11
N SER A 263 9.24 18.55 -1.76
CA SER A 263 10.42 17.93 -1.14
C SER A 263 10.12 17.57 0.31
N THR A 264 10.25 16.29 0.66
CA THR A 264 9.90 15.81 2.00
C THR A 264 10.68 14.55 2.35
N ARG A 265 10.84 14.27 3.66
CA ARG A 265 11.33 12.97 4.11
C ARG A 265 10.48 11.85 3.51
N VAL A 266 11.11 10.79 3.02
CA VAL A 266 10.41 9.62 2.47
C VAL A 266 9.63 8.93 3.60
N MET A 267 8.32 8.82 3.41
CA MET A 267 7.38 8.17 4.31
C MET A 267 6.35 7.39 3.50
N GLY A 268 5.61 6.51 4.16
CA GLY A 268 4.63 5.62 3.56
C GLY A 268 4.97 4.16 3.84
N THR A 269 4.29 3.24 3.20
CA THR A 269 4.39 1.80 3.46
C THR A 269 5.31 1.12 2.45
N TYR A 270 6.26 0.31 2.94
CA TYR A 270 7.16 -0.47 2.08
C TYR A 270 6.38 -1.41 1.15
N GLY A 271 6.77 -1.45 -0.12
CA GLY A 271 6.08 -2.20 -1.18
C GLY A 271 5.09 -1.35 -1.99
N TYR A 272 4.59 -0.22 -1.44
CA TYR A 272 3.67 0.69 -2.13
C TYR A 272 4.34 2.00 -2.56
N CYS A 273 5.49 2.32 -1.99
CA CYS A 273 6.20 3.58 -2.26
C CYS A 273 6.76 3.59 -3.69
N ALA A 274 6.48 4.67 -4.44
CA ALA A 274 7.01 4.87 -5.78
C ALA A 274 8.54 4.97 -5.75
N PRO A 275 9.27 4.32 -6.68
CA PRO A 275 10.74 4.27 -6.66
C PRO A 275 11.38 5.64 -6.84
N ASP A 276 10.84 6.51 -7.68
CA ASP A 276 11.28 7.89 -7.86
C ASP A 276 11.18 8.70 -6.56
N TYR A 277 10.07 8.60 -5.85
CA TYR A 277 9.89 9.25 -4.55
C TYR A 277 10.83 8.66 -3.49
N ALA A 278 10.95 7.34 -3.43
CA ALA A 278 11.85 6.66 -2.47
C ALA A 278 13.31 7.08 -2.63
N MET A 279 13.77 7.32 -3.86
CA MET A 279 15.15 7.71 -4.16
C MET A 279 15.41 9.21 -4.01
N THR A 280 14.42 10.05 -4.31
CA THR A 280 14.64 11.52 -4.44
C THR A 280 14.02 12.34 -3.34
N GLY A 281 13.05 11.80 -2.59
CA GLY A 281 12.23 12.57 -1.65
C GLY A 281 11.29 13.57 -2.33
N GLN A 282 11.13 13.54 -3.67
CA GLN A 282 10.25 14.39 -4.44
C GLN A 282 8.87 13.77 -4.56
N LEU A 283 7.96 14.21 -3.70
CA LEU A 283 6.58 13.71 -3.64
C LEU A 283 5.70 14.41 -4.67
N THR A 284 4.93 13.64 -5.44
CA THR A 284 3.97 14.14 -6.44
C THR A 284 2.69 13.33 -6.41
N VAL A 285 1.63 13.79 -7.06
CA VAL A 285 0.41 12.99 -7.30
C VAL A 285 0.70 11.68 -8.05
N LYS A 286 1.76 11.65 -8.86
CA LYS A 286 2.20 10.43 -9.56
C LYS A 286 2.78 9.36 -8.62
N SER A 287 3.18 9.75 -7.41
CA SER A 287 3.57 8.78 -6.36
C SER A 287 2.37 7.96 -5.89
N ASP A 288 1.21 8.60 -5.71
CA ASP A 288 -0.04 7.91 -5.36
C ASP A 288 -0.55 7.00 -6.49
N ILE A 289 -0.34 7.41 -7.76
CA ILE A 289 -0.68 6.58 -8.92
C ILE A 289 0.08 5.26 -8.90
N TYR A 290 1.36 5.29 -8.52
CA TYR A 290 2.15 4.07 -8.37
C TYR A 290 1.57 3.19 -7.25
N SER A 291 1.30 3.75 -6.08
CA SER A 291 0.70 3.03 -4.94
C SER A 291 -0.66 2.43 -5.32
N PHE A 292 -1.47 3.17 -6.09
CA PHE A 292 -2.73 2.66 -6.65
C PHE A 292 -2.51 1.46 -7.60
N GLY A 293 -1.47 1.51 -8.43
CA GLY A 293 -1.07 0.39 -9.29
C GLY A 293 -0.74 -0.87 -8.50
N VAL A 294 -0.11 -0.74 -7.32
CA VAL A 294 0.17 -1.86 -6.41
C VAL A 294 -1.14 -2.43 -5.85
N VAL A 295 -2.04 -1.58 -5.34
CA VAL A 295 -3.37 -2.00 -4.84
C VAL A 295 -4.18 -2.71 -5.94
N LEU A 296 -4.20 -2.19 -7.16
CA LEU A 296 -4.89 -2.83 -8.27
C LEU A 296 -4.29 -4.20 -8.59
N LEU A 297 -2.97 -4.34 -8.50
CA LEU A 297 -2.29 -5.61 -8.69
C LEU A 297 -2.63 -6.61 -7.58
N GLU A 298 -2.74 -6.17 -6.31
CA GLU A 298 -3.22 -6.99 -5.21
C GLU A 298 -4.66 -7.48 -5.44
N LEU A 299 -5.56 -6.59 -5.89
CA LEU A 299 -6.94 -6.93 -6.23
C LEU A 299 -7.03 -7.99 -7.35
N ILE A 300 -6.14 -7.93 -8.35
CA ILE A 300 -6.14 -8.89 -9.47
C ILE A 300 -5.55 -10.23 -9.03
N THR A 301 -4.47 -10.20 -8.24
CA THR A 301 -3.65 -11.39 -7.98
C THR A 301 -3.96 -12.10 -6.65
N GLY A 302 -4.64 -11.41 -5.72
CA GLY A 302 -4.83 -11.88 -4.34
C GLY A 302 -3.52 -11.95 -3.53
N ARG A 303 -2.40 -11.46 -4.06
CA ARG A 303 -1.07 -11.51 -3.41
C ARG A 303 -0.82 -10.22 -2.64
N LYS A 304 -0.15 -10.31 -1.49
CA LYS A 304 0.33 -9.14 -0.72
C LYS A 304 1.41 -8.39 -1.50
N ALA A 305 1.46 -7.06 -1.37
CA ALA A 305 2.51 -6.21 -1.96
C ALA A 305 3.91 -6.69 -1.57
N ILE A 306 4.08 -7.09 -0.31
CA ILE A 306 5.26 -7.77 0.22
C ILE A 306 4.81 -9.03 0.97
N ASP A 307 5.35 -10.18 0.58
CA ASP A 307 5.06 -11.47 1.19
C ASP A 307 6.36 -12.21 1.53
N HIS A 308 6.78 -12.16 2.78
CA HIS A 308 8.02 -12.80 3.26
C HIS A 308 7.93 -14.34 3.29
N THR A 309 6.77 -14.94 3.09
CA THR A 309 6.61 -16.39 3.00
C THR A 309 7.02 -16.95 1.64
N LYS A 310 7.16 -16.09 0.63
CA LYS A 310 7.52 -16.46 -0.74
C LYS A 310 9.02 -16.50 -0.96
N THR A 311 9.43 -17.07 -2.09
CA THR A 311 10.85 -17.05 -2.52
C THR A 311 11.31 -15.61 -2.75
N ALA A 312 12.62 -15.33 -2.60
CA ALA A 312 13.18 -13.98 -2.73
C ALA A 312 12.78 -13.26 -4.04
N LYS A 313 12.57 -14.02 -5.14
CA LYS A 313 12.11 -13.48 -6.44
C LYS A 313 10.63 -13.13 -6.47
N GLU A 314 9.85 -13.65 -5.53
CA GLU A 314 8.39 -13.50 -5.48
C GLU A 314 7.89 -12.72 -4.27
N GLN A 315 8.78 -12.33 -3.33
CA GLN A 315 8.41 -11.58 -2.13
C GLN A 315 7.83 -10.21 -2.46
N ASN A 316 8.35 -9.54 -3.49
CA ASN A 316 7.85 -8.25 -3.95
C ASN A 316 6.93 -8.45 -5.14
N LEU A 317 5.67 -8.10 -4.97
CA LEU A 317 4.61 -8.28 -5.97
C LEU A 317 4.92 -7.59 -7.30
N VAL A 318 5.39 -6.34 -7.26
CA VAL A 318 5.70 -5.57 -8.47
C VAL A 318 6.89 -6.18 -9.21
N ALA A 319 7.94 -6.59 -8.50
CA ALA A 319 9.10 -7.24 -9.08
C ALA A 319 8.73 -8.58 -9.74
N TRP A 320 7.85 -9.36 -9.11
CA TRP A 320 7.32 -10.60 -9.67
C TRP A 320 6.46 -10.36 -10.92
N ALA A 321 5.61 -9.32 -10.91
CA ALA A 321 4.68 -9.03 -12.01
C ALA A 321 5.37 -8.47 -13.26
N ARG A 322 6.44 -7.67 -13.10
CA ARG A 322 7.12 -6.97 -14.21
C ARG A 322 7.47 -7.85 -15.42
N PRO A 323 8.12 -9.02 -15.26
CA PRO A 323 8.41 -9.90 -16.40
C PRO A 323 7.14 -10.50 -17.02
N LEU A 324 6.06 -10.65 -16.24
CA LEU A 324 4.81 -11.23 -16.71
C LEU A 324 4.02 -10.25 -17.58
N PHE A 325 4.08 -8.95 -17.33
CA PHE A 325 3.45 -7.92 -18.15
C PHE A 325 3.93 -7.91 -19.60
N LYS A 326 5.14 -8.44 -19.87
CA LYS A 326 5.71 -8.49 -21.22
C LYS A 326 5.09 -9.58 -22.11
N ASP A 327 4.41 -10.57 -21.52
CA ASP A 327 3.86 -11.71 -22.24
C ASP A 327 2.38 -11.94 -21.88
N ARG A 328 1.49 -11.55 -22.78
CA ARG A 328 0.03 -11.72 -22.60
C ARG A 328 -0.40 -13.16 -22.33
N LYS A 329 0.37 -14.16 -22.78
CA LYS A 329 0.07 -15.59 -22.51
C LYS A 329 0.23 -15.93 -21.04
N LYS A 330 0.93 -15.10 -20.27
CA LYS A 330 1.15 -15.28 -18.82
C LYS A 330 0.14 -14.56 -17.95
N PHE A 331 -0.77 -13.76 -18.53
CA PHE A 331 -1.73 -12.97 -17.76
C PHE A 331 -2.67 -13.83 -16.91
N SER A 332 -3.10 -14.99 -17.41
CA SER A 332 -3.90 -15.95 -16.63
C SER A 332 -3.17 -16.51 -15.39
N GLN A 333 -1.83 -16.51 -15.38
CA GLN A 333 -1.01 -16.92 -14.24
C GLN A 333 -0.96 -15.87 -13.14
N MET A 334 -1.35 -14.64 -13.45
CA MET A 334 -1.35 -13.52 -12.50
C MET A 334 -2.66 -13.42 -11.71
N VAL A 335 -3.71 -14.10 -12.13
CA VAL A 335 -5.02 -14.01 -11.50
C VAL A 335 -5.05 -14.76 -10.19
N ASP A 336 -5.76 -14.20 -9.20
CA ASP A 336 -6.03 -14.87 -7.93
C ASP A 336 -6.70 -16.22 -8.15
N PRO A 337 -6.09 -17.34 -7.70
CA PRO A 337 -6.68 -18.67 -7.80
C PRO A 337 -8.07 -18.78 -7.14
N LEU A 338 -8.36 -17.94 -6.14
CA LEU A 338 -9.65 -17.92 -5.45
C LEU A 338 -10.81 -17.49 -6.35
N LEU A 339 -10.52 -16.81 -7.47
CA LEU A 339 -11.53 -16.48 -8.48
C LEU A 339 -11.95 -17.69 -9.32
N GLN A 340 -11.23 -18.82 -9.26
CA GLN A 340 -11.57 -20.09 -9.92
C GLN A 340 -11.89 -19.95 -11.42
N GLY A 341 -11.23 -19.02 -12.11
CA GLY A 341 -11.49 -18.74 -13.53
C GLY A 341 -12.74 -17.89 -13.81
N GLN A 342 -13.43 -17.40 -12.78
CA GLN A 342 -14.66 -16.62 -12.91
C GLN A 342 -14.33 -15.13 -13.10
N TYR A 343 -13.84 -14.78 -14.28
CA TYR A 343 -13.53 -13.41 -14.69
C TYR A 343 -13.58 -13.25 -16.22
N PRO A 344 -13.92 -12.07 -16.75
CA PRO A 344 -13.87 -11.82 -18.19
C PRO A 344 -12.42 -11.63 -18.65
N VAL A 345 -11.94 -12.45 -19.62
CA VAL A 345 -10.55 -12.42 -20.09
C VAL A 345 -10.14 -11.03 -20.61
N ARG A 346 -11.05 -10.35 -21.33
CA ARG A 346 -10.80 -8.99 -21.80
C ARG A 346 -10.67 -8.00 -20.66
N GLY A 347 -11.53 -8.12 -19.64
CA GLY A 347 -11.48 -7.31 -18.43
C GLY A 347 -10.15 -7.50 -17.67
N LEU A 348 -9.69 -8.75 -17.53
CA LEU A 348 -8.38 -9.04 -16.93
C LEU A 348 -7.24 -8.34 -17.69
N TYR A 349 -7.23 -8.42 -19.02
CA TYR A 349 -6.19 -7.80 -19.84
C TYR A 349 -6.17 -6.27 -19.69
N GLN A 350 -7.36 -5.67 -19.63
CA GLN A 350 -7.50 -4.22 -19.40
C GLN A 350 -7.05 -3.83 -17.98
N ALA A 351 -7.46 -4.56 -16.95
CA ALA A 351 -7.06 -4.28 -15.57
C ALA A 351 -5.53 -4.41 -15.38
N LEU A 352 -4.91 -5.46 -15.95
CA LEU A 352 -3.45 -5.62 -15.92
C LEU A 352 -2.73 -4.52 -16.70
N ALA A 353 -3.28 -4.04 -17.82
CA ALA A 353 -2.72 -2.93 -18.57
C ALA A 353 -2.75 -1.62 -17.75
N ILE A 354 -3.87 -1.33 -17.04
CA ILE A 354 -3.97 -0.18 -16.14
C ILE A 354 -2.93 -0.29 -15.03
N ALA A 355 -2.83 -1.44 -14.37
CA ALA A 355 -1.83 -1.67 -13.33
C ALA A 355 -0.40 -1.45 -13.86
N ALA A 356 -0.06 -2.02 -15.02
CA ALA A 356 1.25 -1.87 -15.64
C ALA A 356 1.59 -0.41 -15.99
N MET A 357 0.60 0.39 -16.43
CA MET A 357 0.80 1.83 -16.69
C MET A 357 1.02 2.60 -15.38
N CYS A 358 0.26 2.32 -14.33
CA CYS A 358 0.44 2.95 -13.03
C CYS A 358 1.80 2.63 -12.41
N LEU A 359 2.34 1.44 -12.65
CA LEU A 359 3.61 0.93 -12.10
C LEU A 359 4.85 1.31 -12.93
N GLN A 360 4.74 2.26 -13.89
CA GLN A 360 5.90 2.75 -14.62
C GLN A 360 6.94 3.36 -13.67
N GLU A 361 8.23 3.12 -13.95
CA GLU A 361 9.32 3.67 -13.13
C GLU A 361 9.37 5.19 -13.21
N GLN A 362 9.26 5.72 -14.44
CA GLN A 362 9.22 7.16 -14.67
C GLN A 362 7.85 7.75 -14.34
N PRO A 363 7.75 8.73 -13.44
CA PRO A 363 6.46 9.28 -13.00
C PRO A 363 5.63 9.90 -14.13
N ASN A 364 6.26 10.52 -15.13
CA ASN A 364 5.55 11.11 -16.29
C ASN A 364 4.93 10.08 -17.23
N MET A 365 5.38 8.83 -17.17
CA MET A 365 4.80 7.73 -17.96
C MET A 365 3.58 7.12 -17.28
N ARG A 366 3.33 7.44 -16.00
CA ARG A 366 2.13 7.02 -15.29
C ARG A 366 0.93 7.87 -15.74
N PRO A 367 -0.27 7.28 -15.88
CA PRO A 367 -1.48 8.01 -16.29
C PRO A 367 -1.84 9.10 -15.28
N VAL A 368 -2.72 10.02 -15.66
CA VAL A 368 -3.44 10.87 -14.70
C VAL A 368 -4.58 10.07 -14.09
N ILE A 369 -5.01 10.46 -12.89
CA ILE A 369 -6.01 9.67 -12.14
C ILE A 369 -7.36 9.61 -12.87
N GLY A 370 -7.76 10.67 -13.57
CA GLY A 370 -9.02 10.71 -14.33
C GLY A 370 -9.09 9.65 -15.44
N ASP A 371 -7.96 9.35 -16.11
CA ASP A 371 -7.90 8.27 -17.12
C ASP A 371 -8.08 6.89 -16.44
N VAL A 372 -7.46 6.70 -15.27
CA VAL A 372 -7.60 5.48 -14.46
C VAL A 372 -9.05 5.27 -14.02
N VAL A 373 -9.70 6.34 -13.53
CA VAL A 373 -11.12 6.32 -13.11
C VAL A 373 -12.01 5.95 -14.29
N THR A 374 -11.81 6.56 -15.45
CA THR A 374 -12.59 6.27 -16.66
C THR A 374 -12.49 4.81 -17.06
N ALA A 375 -11.25 4.27 -17.12
CA ALA A 375 -11.01 2.88 -17.47
C ALA A 375 -11.59 1.89 -16.45
N LEU A 376 -11.45 2.17 -15.16
CA LEU A 376 -11.98 1.32 -14.10
C LEU A 376 -13.51 1.39 -13.97
N ASN A 377 -14.14 2.54 -14.20
CA ASN A 377 -15.60 2.65 -14.26
C ASN A 377 -16.17 1.77 -15.39
N TYR A 378 -15.51 1.74 -16.55
CA TYR A 378 -15.88 0.82 -17.62
C TYR A 378 -15.77 -0.63 -17.16
N LEU A 379 -14.64 -1.04 -16.54
CA LEU A 379 -14.49 -2.41 -16.02
C LEU A 379 -15.50 -2.77 -14.94
N ALA A 380 -15.81 -1.86 -14.03
CA ALA A 380 -16.78 -2.05 -12.96
C ALA A 380 -18.23 -2.16 -13.47
N SER A 381 -18.52 -1.64 -14.66
CA SER A 381 -19.83 -1.77 -15.33
C SER A 381 -20.02 -3.10 -16.05
N GLN A 382 -18.93 -3.81 -16.35
CA GLN A 382 -18.94 -5.12 -16.99
C GLN A 382 -19.22 -6.20 -15.92
N LYS A 383 -20.34 -6.90 -16.05
CA LYS A 383 -20.63 -8.05 -15.18
C LYS A 383 -20.02 -9.32 -15.77
N TYR A 384 -19.42 -10.14 -14.90
CA TYR A 384 -19.04 -11.49 -15.29
C TYR A 384 -20.31 -12.34 -15.46
N ASP A 385 -20.47 -12.91 -16.64
CA ASP A 385 -21.53 -13.87 -16.94
C ASP A 385 -20.90 -15.21 -17.37
N PRO A 386 -21.09 -16.31 -16.62
CA PRO A 386 -20.54 -17.60 -16.97
C PRO A 386 -20.99 -18.14 -18.33
N GLN A 387 -22.16 -17.71 -18.83
CA GLN A 387 -22.67 -18.16 -20.15
C GLN A 387 -21.93 -17.47 -21.30
N ILE A 388 -21.53 -16.20 -21.10
CA ILE A 388 -20.81 -15.41 -22.08
C ILE A 388 -19.29 -15.58 -21.91
N HIS A 389 -18.85 -15.80 -20.68
CA HIS A 389 -17.45 -15.92 -20.29
C HIS A 389 -17.21 -17.31 -19.66
N PRO A 390 -16.93 -18.35 -20.46
CA PRO A 390 -16.71 -19.69 -19.93
C PRO A 390 -15.53 -19.72 -18.95
N VAL A 391 -15.68 -20.51 -17.88
CA VAL A 391 -14.65 -20.67 -16.85
C VAL A 391 -13.33 -21.11 -17.48
N GLN A 392 -12.26 -20.39 -17.18
CA GLN A 392 -10.90 -20.74 -17.61
C GLN A 392 -10.39 -21.90 -16.77
N THR A 393 -10.68 -23.14 -17.18
CA THR A 393 -10.04 -24.32 -16.58
C THR A 393 -8.57 -24.32 -16.97
N SER A 394 -7.68 -24.19 -16.00
CA SER A 394 -6.26 -24.49 -16.20
C SER A 394 -6.13 -25.99 -16.46
N GLN A 395 -6.10 -26.39 -17.74
CA GLN A 395 -5.71 -27.73 -18.12
C GLN A 395 -4.25 -27.96 -17.68
N ARG A 396 -4.08 -28.59 -16.53
CA ARG A 396 -2.87 -29.37 -16.28
C ARG A 396 -2.90 -30.49 -17.30
N SER A 397 -2.14 -30.36 -18.37
CA SER A 397 -1.84 -31.46 -19.28
C SER A 397 -1.28 -32.61 -18.45
N PRO A 398 -1.87 -33.83 -18.51
CA PRO A 398 -1.24 -34.95 -17.88
C PRO A 398 0.07 -35.21 -18.60
N SER A 399 1.14 -35.28 -17.85
CA SER A 399 2.47 -35.67 -18.33
C SER A 399 2.38 -37.07 -18.93
N PRO A 400 2.77 -37.30 -20.21
CA PRO A 400 2.81 -38.62 -20.78
C PRO A 400 4.15 -39.30 -20.44
N ASN A 401 4.27 -39.89 -19.25
CA ASN A 401 5.32 -40.85 -18.95
C ASN A 401 4.95 -41.69 -17.73
N ALA A 402 4.22 -42.75 -18.00
CA ALA A 402 4.29 -43.99 -17.22
C ALA A 402 4.20 -45.13 -18.21
N ARG A 403 5.32 -45.52 -18.81
CA ARG A 403 5.48 -46.84 -19.39
C ARG A 403 5.67 -47.77 -18.23
N SER A 404 4.68 -48.62 -17.99
CA SER A 404 4.80 -49.84 -17.17
C SER A 404 5.61 -50.86 -17.92
N ASP A 405 6.79 -51.17 -17.39
CA ASP A 405 7.53 -52.41 -17.66
C ASP A 405 6.79 -53.56 -16.92
N SER A 406 6.18 -54.46 -17.66
CA SER A 406 5.97 -55.84 -17.23
C SER A 406 5.51 -56.65 -18.45
N ASP A 407 6.29 -57.54 -18.90
CA ASP A 407 6.19 -58.93 -19.20
C ASP A 407 7.04 -59.33 -20.40
N ARG A 408 8.20 -59.86 -20.04
CA ARG A 408 9.05 -60.68 -20.89
C ARG A 408 8.93 -62.11 -20.37
N ARG A 409 8.15 -62.98 -21.06
CA ARG A 409 8.35 -64.46 -21.02
C ARG A 409 7.85 -65.11 -22.30
N GLN A 410 8.80 -65.61 -23.05
CA GLN A 410 8.97 -66.87 -23.70
C GLN A 410 7.73 -67.59 -24.32
N THR A 411 7.81 -67.85 -25.66
CA THR A 411 7.88 -69.24 -26.11
C THR A 411 8.39 -69.34 -27.55
N GLU A 412 9.30 -70.31 -27.73
CA GLU A 412 9.90 -70.76 -28.96
C GLU A 412 8.89 -71.47 -29.87
N GLY A 413 9.18 -71.48 -31.19
CA GLY A 413 8.64 -72.58 -32.00
C GLY A 413 8.50 -72.27 -33.49
N ASN A 414 9.49 -72.72 -34.24
CA ASN A 414 9.45 -73.27 -35.60
C ASN A 414 8.92 -72.47 -36.78
N GLY A 415 9.82 -72.18 -37.70
CA GLY A 415 9.56 -71.99 -39.13
C GLY A 415 9.12 -73.31 -39.80
N PRO A 416 9.12 -73.49 -41.10
CA PRO A 416 9.63 -72.69 -42.20
C PRO A 416 8.70 -72.59 -43.45
N ASP A 417 9.22 -71.98 -44.47
CA ASP A 417 9.04 -72.19 -45.93
C ASP A 417 7.98 -71.45 -46.71
N ARG A 418 8.50 -70.67 -47.62
CA ARG A 418 8.40 -70.75 -49.10
C ARG A 418 7.30 -69.95 -49.83
N GLU A 419 7.86 -69.19 -50.69
CA GLU A 419 7.58 -69.00 -52.13
C GLU A 419 6.47 -68.11 -52.58
N THR A 420 6.89 -67.10 -53.26
CA THR A 420 6.84 -66.76 -54.72
C THR A 420 5.63 -65.97 -55.17
N GLU A 421 6.03 -64.96 -55.89
CA GLU A 421 5.58 -64.40 -57.21
C GLU A 421 4.34 -63.49 -57.24
N SER A 422 4.70 -62.32 -57.71
CA SER A 422 4.23 -61.57 -58.92
C SER A 422 2.72 -61.38 -59.09
N ASP A 423 2.27 -60.19 -59.14
CA ASP A 423 2.07 -59.29 -60.29
C ASP A 423 1.89 -57.82 -59.77
#